data_e452a9617f9e9bbdd5f92ed39e20a011
#
_entry.id   e452a9617f9e9bbdd5f92ed39e20a011
#
_cell.length_a   1.000
_cell.length_b   1.000
_cell.length_c   1.000
_cell.angle_alpha   90.00
_cell.angle_beta   90.00
_cell.angle_gamma   90.00
#
_symmetry.space_group_name_H-M   'P 1'
#
loop_
_entity.id
_entity.type
_entity.pdbx_description
1 polymer ?
#
loop_
_entity_poly.entity_id
_entity_poly.type
_entity_poly.pdbx_seq_one_letter_code
_entity_poly.pdbx_strand_id
1 'polypeptide(L)'
;MKRFKKLGVALLSATLLLIPCMTSINAQDNPYDTWKTTALKSPSKGQLVVAGDIKISWSPLEKVQHYDIYFDGKYEKSVEANITQTTIYSTAVARHTIRVVAVLENNDEINVSERTFYISKKGIGLYEDDQGINSLSYVQNMGVSWYYNWGEEAYDNQDEVNSELEFVPMIWNDAGNVSERLKSLKEKGYDKVLSFNEPDYDQEANMSVDLASSYNQDFHSSGLRVGSPAVS
;
A
#
# COMPACT_ATOMS: atom_id res chain seq x y z
N MET A 1 -14.80 93.64 15.90
CA MET A 1 -14.62 92.31 16.51
C MET A 1 -14.30 91.34 15.41
N LYS A 2 -13.01 91.00 15.23
CA LYS A 2 -12.55 90.01 14.26
C LYS A 2 -12.05 88.74 14.98
N ARG A 3 -12.72 87.61 14.76
CA ARG A 3 -12.32 86.29 15.32
C ARG A 3 -11.22 85.68 14.48
N PHE A 4 -10.07 85.39 15.09
CA PHE A 4 -9.00 84.61 14.48
C PHE A 4 -9.34 83.12 14.56
N LYS A 5 -9.32 82.45 13.43
CA LYS A 5 -9.39 80.98 13.34
C LYS A 5 -7.97 80.44 13.48
N LYS A 6 -7.71 79.58 14.48
CA LYS A 6 -6.48 78.81 14.60
C LYS A 6 -6.47 77.67 13.64
N LEU A 7 -5.46 77.62 12.76
CA LEU A 7 -5.16 76.49 11.91
C LEU A 7 -4.39 75.48 12.72
N GLY A 8 -4.96 74.29 12.91
CA GLY A 8 -4.25 73.15 13.50
C GLY A 8 -3.47 72.42 12.44
N VAL A 9 -2.18 72.31 12.64
CA VAL A 9 -1.31 71.46 11.79
C VAL A 9 -1.34 70.04 12.37
N ALA A 10 -1.88 69.09 11.57
CA ALA A 10 -1.83 67.68 11.95
C ALA A 10 -0.51 67.11 11.44
N LEU A 11 0.36 66.69 12.35
CA LEU A 11 1.52 65.86 12.03
C LEU A 11 1.03 64.44 11.73
N LEU A 12 1.16 63.98 10.48
CA LEU A 12 1.05 62.59 10.15
C LEU A 12 2.40 61.89 10.45
N SER A 13 2.44 61.12 11.53
CA SER A 13 3.55 60.22 11.79
C SER A 13 3.32 58.94 10.97
N ALA A 14 4.12 58.75 9.92
CA ALA A 14 4.18 57.52 9.17
C ALA A 14 4.97 56.48 9.97
N THR A 15 4.24 55.56 10.61
CA THR A 15 4.84 54.39 11.25
C THR A 15 5.19 53.36 10.17
N LEU A 16 6.45 53.24 9.83
CA LEU A 16 6.95 52.21 8.92
C LEU A 16 6.88 50.87 9.65
N LEU A 17 5.86 50.06 9.32
CA LEU A 17 5.78 48.67 9.75
C LEU A 17 6.83 47.88 8.97
N LEU A 18 7.96 47.59 9.60
CA LEU A 18 8.90 46.58 9.16
C LEU A 18 8.21 45.21 9.29
N ILE A 19 7.67 44.70 8.17
CA ILE A 19 7.26 43.31 8.06
C ILE A 19 8.57 42.49 8.09
N PRO A 20 8.80 41.63 9.08
CA PRO A 20 9.93 40.73 9.00
C PRO A 20 9.68 39.82 7.78
N CYS A 21 10.60 39.85 6.84
CA CYS A 21 10.69 38.88 5.78
C CYS A 21 10.87 37.51 6.45
N MET A 22 9.79 36.77 6.59
CA MET A 22 9.90 35.35 6.97
C MET A 22 10.60 34.66 5.81
N THR A 23 11.91 34.50 5.92
CA THR A 23 12.62 33.52 5.14
C THR A 23 11.94 32.18 5.42
N SER A 24 11.28 31.63 4.39
CA SER A 24 10.83 30.24 4.43
C SER A 24 12.04 29.40 4.78
N ILE A 25 12.08 28.89 6.01
CA ILE A 25 12.98 27.82 6.39
C ILE A 25 12.55 26.67 5.49
N ASN A 26 13.33 26.38 4.45
CA ASN A 26 13.19 25.13 3.73
C ASN A 26 13.26 24.04 4.80
N ALA A 27 12.17 23.32 4.99
CA ALA A 27 12.17 22.13 5.81
C ALA A 27 13.27 21.25 5.23
N GLN A 28 14.39 21.18 5.95
CA GLN A 28 15.50 20.31 5.58
C GLN A 28 14.93 18.90 5.64
N ASP A 29 14.87 18.22 4.49
CA ASP A 29 14.32 16.88 4.41
C ASP A 29 14.94 16.05 5.52
N ASN A 30 14.11 15.59 6.46
CA ASN A 30 14.58 14.80 7.57
C ASN A 30 15.16 13.49 6.99
N PRO A 31 16.44 13.18 7.17
CA PRO A 31 17.05 11.99 6.58
C PRO A 31 16.33 10.71 6.98
N TYR A 32 15.65 10.71 8.12
CA TYR A 32 14.84 9.59 8.57
C TYR A 32 13.60 9.36 7.71
N ASP A 33 12.97 10.42 7.20
CA ASP A 33 11.76 10.28 6.35
C ASP A 33 12.11 9.66 4.99
N THR A 34 13.23 10.06 4.40
CA THR A 34 13.74 9.41 3.19
C THR A 34 14.11 7.95 3.47
N TRP A 35 14.79 7.68 4.58
CA TRP A 35 15.20 6.32 4.95
C TRP A 35 13.98 5.40 5.16
N LYS A 36 12.94 5.86 5.83
CA LYS A 36 11.68 5.11 6.03
C LYS A 36 11.09 4.56 4.73
N THR A 37 11.21 5.29 3.64
CA THR A 37 10.58 4.96 2.36
C THR A 37 11.49 4.23 1.38
N THR A 38 12.81 4.46 1.45
CA THR A 38 13.77 4.01 0.44
C THR A 38 14.79 2.99 0.94
N ALA A 39 14.94 2.81 2.25
CA ALA A 39 16.04 2.02 2.81
C ALA A 39 16.00 0.55 2.41
N LEU A 40 14.83 -0.09 2.42
CA LEU A 40 14.73 -1.52 2.16
C LEU A 40 15.01 -1.82 0.68
N LYS A 41 16.06 -2.59 0.40
CA LYS A 41 16.56 -2.92 -0.95
C LYS A 41 16.08 -4.29 -1.43
N SER A 42 16.12 -5.29 -0.55
CA SER A 42 15.68 -6.66 -0.86
C SER A 42 14.83 -7.20 0.28
N PRO A 43 13.75 -7.93 -0.03
CA PRO A 43 13.13 -8.10 -1.34
C PRO A 43 12.57 -6.78 -1.91
N SER A 44 12.45 -6.64 -3.23
CA SER A 44 11.73 -5.51 -3.83
C SER A 44 10.22 -5.72 -3.70
N LYS A 45 9.44 -4.62 -3.78
CA LYS A 45 7.97 -4.69 -3.65
C LYS A 45 7.38 -5.65 -4.68
N GLY A 46 6.62 -6.63 -4.20
CA GLY A 46 5.98 -7.64 -5.03
C GLY A 46 6.94 -8.64 -5.69
N GLN A 47 8.19 -8.72 -5.24
CA GLN A 47 9.17 -9.67 -5.77
C GLN A 47 8.72 -11.11 -5.51
N LEU A 48 8.94 -11.99 -6.49
CA LEU A 48 8.91 -13.43 -6.28
C LEU A 48 10.29 -13.88 -5.81
N VAL A 49 10.36 -14.54 -4.68
CA VAL A 49 11.58 -15.16 -4.14
C VAL A 49 11.44 -16.67 -4.08
N VAL A 50 12.56 -17.37 -4.04
CA VAL A 50 12.58 -18.82 -3.87
C VAL A 50 12.43 -19.15 -2.39
N ALA A 51 11.65 -20.18 -2.07
CA ALA A 51 11.52 -20.73 -0.72
C ALA A 51 12.89 -21.15 -0.15
N GLY A 52 13.10 -20.96 1.13
CA GLY A 52 14.36 -21.24 1.82
C GLY A 52 14.97 -19.98 2.42
N ASP A 53 16.23 -19.72 2.14
CA ASP A 53 16.96 -18.56 2.65
C ASP A 53 16.62 -17.28 1.87
N ILE A 54 15.85 -16.41 2.49
CA ILE A 54 15.40 -15.14 1.91
C ILE A 54 16.35 -14.04 2.36
N LYS A 55 17.05 -13.43 1.41
CA LYS A 55 17.97 -12.33 1.68
C LYS A 55 17.22 -11.03 1.89
N ILE A 56 17.40 -10.42 3.07
CA ILE A 56 16.91 -9.10 3.43
C ILE A 56 18.09 -8.12 3.41
N SER A 57 17.95 -6.96 2.78
CA SER A 57 18.99 -5.94 2.78
C SER A 57 18.41 -4.52 2.74
N TRP A 58 19.13 -3.58 3.37
CA TRP A 58 18.70 -2.19 3.52
C TRP A 58 19.88 -1.22 3.42
N SER A 59 19.59 0.07 3.31
CA SER A 59 20.60 1.14 3.41
C SER A 59 20.95 1.41 4.87
N PRO A 60 22.22 1.65 5.21
CA PRO A 60 22.58 2.05 6.56
C PRO A 60 21.93 3.38 6.96
N LEU A 61 21.75 3.58 8.26
CA LEU A 61 21.37 4.83 8.88
C LEU A 61 22.41 5.20 9.93
N GLU A 62 22.68 6.48 10.12
CA GLU A 62 23.63 6.94 11.13
C GLU A 62 23.04 6.90 12.54
N LYS A 63 23.90 6.78 13.55
CA LYS A 63 23.54 6.76 14.99
C LYS A 63 22.59 5.64 15.38
N VAL A 64 22.65 4.52 14.68
CA VAL A 64 21.91 3.31 14.97
C VAL A 64 22.67 2.48 15.99
N GLN A 65 21.97 1.98 17.01
CA GLN A 65 22.47 1.00 17.96
C GLN A 65 22.38 -0.42 17.38
N HIS A 66 21.23 -0.76 16.79
CA HIS A 66 20.97 -2.05 16.14
C HIS A 66 19.78 -1.94 15.20
N TYR A 67 19.55 -2.98 14.38
CA TYR A 67 18.36 -3.11 13.56
C TYR A 67 17.54 -4.31 14.00
N ASP A 68 16.24 -4.12 14.18
CA ASP A 68 15.26 -5.19 14.41
C ASP A 68 14.56 -5.58 13.12
N ILE A 69 14.46 -6.87 12.90
CA ILE A 69 13.86 -7.45 11.71
C ILE A 69 12.54 -8.09 12.11
N TYR A 70 11.48 -7.71 11.39
CA TYR A 70 10.14 -8.27 11.54
C TYR A 70 9.72 -8.96 10.26
N PHE A 71 9.22 -10.17 10.37
CA PHE A 71 8.70 -10.97 9.27
C PHE A 71 7.24 -11.33 9.57
N ASP A 72 6.33 -11.04 8.63
CA ASP A 72 4.88 -11.21 8.80
C ASP A 72 4.37 -10.63 10.13
N GLY A 73 4.81 -9.41 10.44
CA GLY A 73 4.46 -8.68 11.65
C GLY A 73 5.13 -9.19 12.94
N LYS A 74 5.82 -10.32 12.91
CA LYS A 74 6.49 -10.91 14.09
C LYS A 74 7.96 -10.52 14.14
N TYR A 75 8.45 -10.23 15.34
CA TYR A 75 9.89 -10.04 15.59
C TYR A 75 10.66 -11.34 15.31
N GLU A 76 11.71 -11.25 14.52
CA GLU A 76 12.56 -12.37 14.16
C GLU A 76 13.91 -12.32 14.86
N LYS A 77 14.60 -11.19 14.75
CA LYS A 77 15.93 -10.99 15.34
C LYS A 77 16.38 -9.55 15.27
N SER A 78 17.42 -9.24 16.09
CA SER A 78 18.23 -8.04 15.96
C SER A 78 19.56 -8.34 15.28
N VAL A 79 20.12 -7.33 14.62
CA VAL A 79 21.47 -7.34 14.07
C VAL A 79 22.20 -6.05 14.42
N GLU A 80 23.52 -6.11 14.55
CA GLU A 80 24.37 -4.97 14.90
C GLU A 80 24.27 -3.82 13.88
N ALA A 81 24.56 -2.60 14.32
CA ALA A 81 24.46 -1.37 13.52
C ALA A 81 25.25 -1.39 12.19
N ASN A 82 26.36 -2.11 12.14
CA ASN A 82 27.18 -2.25 10.93
C ASN A 82 26.66 -3.30 9.94
N ILE A 83 25.64 -4.07 10.32
CA ILE A 83 25.02 -5.09 9.50
C ILE A 83 23.85 -4.48 8.73
N THR A 84 23.90 -4.54 7.40
CA THR A 84 22.86 -4.02 6.50
C THR A 84 22.24 -5.08 5.61
N GLN A 85 22.47 -6.34 5.95
CA GLN A 85 21.84 -7.49 5.32
C GLN A 85 21.75 -8.65 6.29
N THR A 86 20.72 -9.46 6.13
CA THR A 86 20.54 -10.71 6.88
C THR A 86 19.72 -11.70 6.05
N THR A 87 19.52 -12.90 6.57
CA THR A 87 18.70 -13.93 5.94
C THR A 87 17.63 -14.37 6.90
N ILE A 88 16.42 -14.56 6.38
CA ILE A 88 15.30 -15.19 7.07
C ILE A 88 14.96 -16.47 6.31
N TYR A 89 14.72 -17.54 7.03
CA TYR A 89 14.32 -18.82 6.42
C TYR A 89 12.79 -18.93 6.41
N SER A 90 12.21 -19.15 5.22
CA SER A 90 10.80 -19.50 5.09
C SER A 90 10.56 -20.40 3.89
N THR A 91 9.74 -21.41 4.07
CA THR A 91 9.21 -22.27 2.99
C THR A 91 7.71 -22.08 2.79
N ALA A 92 7.08 -21.20 3.57
CA ALA A 92 5.65 -20.94 3.46
C ALA A 92 5.34 -20.28 2.11
N VAL A 93 4.47 -20.91 1.34
CA VAL A 93 4.06 -20.44 0.02
C VAL A 93 2.90 -19.45 0.21
N ALA A 94 3.26 -18.18 0.36
CA ALA A 94 2.31 -17.13 0.71
C ALA A 94 2.79 -15.76 0.21
N ARG A 95 1.95 -14.75 0.43
CA ARG A 95 2.34 -13.36 0.47
C ARG A 95 3.00 -13.08 1.82
N HIS A 96 4.17 -12.52 1.80
CA HIS A 96 4.94 -12.21 3.01
C HIS A 96 5.18 -10.72 3.14
N THR A 97 5.41 -10.27 4.36
CA THR A 97 5.83 -8.91 4.65
C THR A 97 7.16 -8.89 5.40
N ILE A 98 7.96 -7.86 5.12
CA ILE A 98 9.21 -7.58 5.82
C ILE A 98 9.24 -6.13 6.26
N ARG A 99 9.66 -5.90 7.50
CA ARG A 99 9.89 -4.58 8.06
C ARG A 99 11.22 -4.58 8.82
N VAL A 100 11.99 -3.51 8.63
CA VAL A 100 13.24 -3.25 9.36
C VAL A 100 13.03 -2.02 10.23
N VAL A 101 13.40 -2.11 11.48
CA VAL A 101 13.36 -1.01 12.45
C VAL A 101 14.81 -0.65 12.82
N ALA A 102 15.20 0.60 12.64
CA ALA A 102 16.45 1.09 13.17
C ALA A 102 16.20 1.62 14.59
N VAL A 103 16.85 1.03 15.57
CA VAL A 103 16.87 1.51 16.96
C VAL A 103 18.08 2.41 17.13
N LEU A 104 17.85 3.69 17.44
CA LEU A 104 18.89 4.70 17.57
C LEU A 104 19.58 4.63 18.93
N GLU A 105 20.74 5.26 19.05
CA GLU A 105 21.50 5.33 20.31
C GLU A 105 20.73 5.97 21.48
N ASN A 106 19.72 6.80 21.20
CA ASN A 106 18.80 7.39 22.18
C ASN A 106 17.55 6.53 22.45
N ASN A 107 17.48 5.32 21.92
CA ASN A 107 16.37 4.37 21.94
C ASN A 107 15.13 4.81 21.15
N ASP A 108 15.20 5.82 20.30
CA ASP A 108 14.13 6.10 19.35
C ASP A 108 14.11 5.04 18.24
N GLU A 109 12.91 4.70 17.76
CA GLU A 109 12.72 3.73 16.68
C GLU A 109 12.38 4.43 15.36
N ILE A 110 13.09 4.08 14.31
CA ILE A 110 12.80 4.51 12.94
C ILE A 110 12.35 3.29 12.15
N ASN A 111 11.07 3.22 11.86
CA ASN A 111 10.48 2.11 11.10
C ASN A 111 10.63 2.33 9.60
N VAL A 112 11.20 1.38 8.89
CA VAL A 112 11.10 1.30 7.43
C VAL A 112 9.66 0.94 7.06
N SER A 113 9.16 1.48 5.96
CA SER A 113 7.87 1.05 5.41
C SER A 113 7.88 -0.44 5.13
N GLU A 114 6.86 -1.13 5.63
CA GLU A 114 6.68 -2.55 5.40
C GLU A 114 6.63 -2.86 3.90
N ARG A 115 7.22 -3.97 3.51
CA ARG A 115 7.32 -4.37 2.11
C ARG A 115 6.79 -5.77 1.90
N THR A 116 5.88 -5.89 0.96
CA THR A 116 5.29 -7.17 0.56
C THR A 116 6.14 -7.83 -0.53
N PHE A 117 6.29 -9.15 -0.43
CA PHE A 117 6.88 -10.02 -1.45
C PHE A 117 6.19 -11.40 -1.43
N TYR A 118 6.56 -12.31 -2.33
CA TYR A 118 5.89 -13.60 -2.48
C TYR A 118 6.89 -14.74 -2.58
N ILE A 119 6.58 -15.89 -1.96
CA ILE A 119 7.27 -17.16 -2.24
C ILE A 119 6.58 -17.89 -3.40
N SER A 120 5.30 -17.61 -3.65
CA SER A 120 4.61 -18.02 -4.88
C SER A 120 3.75 -16.88 -5.40
N LYS A 121 3.48 -16.86 -6.72
CA LYS A 121 2.50 -15.95 -7.34
C LYS A 121 1.31 -16.71 -7.94
N LYS A 122 1.17 -17.98 -7.64
CA LYS A 122 -0.02 -18.73 -8.07
C LYS A 122 -1.24 -18.20 -7.35
N GLY A 123 -2.30 -18.02 -8.10
CA GLY A 123 -3.64 -17.70 -7.59
C GLY A 123 -4.65 -18.76 -7.98
N ILE A 124 -5.82 -18.67 -7.37
CA ILE A 124 -6.94 -19.58 -7.64
C ILE A 124 -8.27 -18.83 -7.54
N GLY A 125 -9.24 -19.20 -8.37
CA GLY A 125 -10.65 -18.85 -8.17
C GLY A 125 -11.26 -19.79 -7.14
N LEU A 126 -11.88 -19.24 -6.10
CA LEU A 126 -12.57 -20.00 -5.07
C LEU A 126 -14.04 -19.65 -5.07
N TYR A 127 -14.88 -20.66 -5.11
CA TYR A 127 -16.32 -20.52 -5.06
C TYR A 127 -16.85 -21.07 -3.72
N GLU A 128 -17.85 -20.40 -3.16
CA GLU A 128 -18.63 -20.92 -2.05
C GLU A 128 -19.65 -21.90 -2.61
N ASP A 129 -19.71 -23.13 -2.06
CA ASP A 129 -20.66 -24.12 -2.52
C ASP A 129 -22.10 -23.80 -2.06
N ASP A 130 -23.07 -24.53 -2.59
CA ASP A 130 -24.50 -24.36 -2.27
C ASP A 130 -24.84 -24.56 -0.78
N GLN A 131 -23.89 -25.03 0.03
CA GLN A 131 -24.03 -25.25 1.47
C GLN A 131 -23.41 -24.13 2.30
N GLY A 132 -22.90 -23.08 1.67
CA GLY A 132 -22.21 -21.99 2.32
C GLY A 132 -20.79 -22.35 2.79
N ILE A 133 -20.21 -23.42 2.26
CA ILE A 133 -18.85 -23.86 2.58
C ILE A 133 -17.90 -23.25 1.56
N ASN A 134 -17.08 -22.31 2.01
CA ASN A 134 -16.01 -21.80 1.16
C ASN A 134 -14.80 -22.76 1.15
N SER A 135 -14.05 -22.68 0.08
CA SER A 135 -12.93 -23.60 -0.16
C SER A 135 -11.60 -23.14 0.46
N LEU A 136 -11.59 -22.09 1.29
CA LEU A 136 -10.34 -21.53 1.88
C LEU A 136 -9.52 -22.58 2.63
N SER A 137 -10.17 -23.47 3.39
CA SER A 137 -9.51 -24.52 4.15
C SER A 137 -8.77 -25.54 3.28
N TYR A 138 -9.17 -25.69 2.02
CA TYR A 138 -8.57 -26.66 1.10
C TYR A 138 -7.33 -26.13 0.39
N VAL A 139 -7.14 -24.82 0.32
CA VAL A 139 -6.06 -24.22 -0.48
C VAL A 139 -4.73 -24.10 0.25
N GLN A 140 -4.69 -24.31 1.57
CA GLN A 140 -3.48 -24.17 2.38
C GLN A 140 -2.28 -24.97 1.85
N ASN A 141 -2.52 -26.11 1.24
CA ASN A 141 -1.48 -26.99 0.72
C ASN A 141 -1.31 -26.92 -0.82
N MET A 142 -2.02 -26.03 -1.51
CA MET A 142 -2.00 -25.94 -2.97
C MET A 142 -0.85 -25.09 -3.52
N GLY A 143 -0.11 -24.43 -2.64
CA GLY A 143 1.00 -23.55 -3.03
C GLY A 143 0.56 -22.28 -3.74
N VAL A 144 -0.63 -21.76 -3.38
CA VAL A 144 -1.18 -20.49 -3.87
C VAL A 144 -0.97 -19.39 -2.83
N SER A 145 -0.80 -18.17 -3.28
CA SER A 145 -0.59 -16.99 -2.43
C SER A 145 -1.70 -15.96 -2.53
N TRP A 146 -2.64 -16.15 -3.45
CA TRP A 146 -3.81 -15.28 -3.58
C TRP A 146 -5.00 -16.02 -4.17
N TYR A 147 -6.20 -15.48 -3.95
CA TYR A 147 -7.44 -15.97 -4.53
C TYR A 147 -8.37 -14.83 -4.93
N TYR A 148 -9.36 -15.14 -5.72
CA TYR A 148 -10.54 -14.31 -5.97
C TYR A 148 -11.79 -15.19 -5.89
N ASN A 149 -12.94 -14.57 -5.69
CA ASN A 149 -14.24 -15.26 -5.53
C ASN A 149 -15.33 -14.61 -6.39
N TRP A 150 -14.93 -13.97 -7.50
CA TRP A 150 -15.80 -13.19 -8.41
C TRP A 150 -16.50 -12.00 -7.77
N GLY A 151 -16.23 -11.69 -6.49
CA GLY A 151 -16.81 -10.59 -5.72
C GLY A 151 -15.80 -9.53 -5.32
N GLU A 152 -16.30 -8.54 -4.60
CA GLU A 152 -15.52 -7.40 -4.09
C GLU A 152 -15.08 -7.56 -2.63
N GLU A 153 -15.61 -8.56 -1.94
CA GLU A 153 -15.34 -8.84 -0.52
C GLU A 153 -14.70 -10.22 -0.37
N ALA A 154 -13.70 -10.29 0.51
CA ALA A 154 -13.12 -11.55 0.95
C ALA A 154 -14.17 -12.40 1.70
N TYR A 155 -13.91 -13.68 1.84
CA TYR A 155 -14.73 -14.51 2.73
C TYR A 155 -14.56 -14.09 4.19
N ASP A 156 -15.66 -14.07 4.95
CA ASP A 156 -15.69 -13.59 6.34
C ASP A 156 -14.71 -14.34 7.26
N ASN A 157 -14.43 -15.59 6.98
CA ASN A 157 -13.53 -16.43 7.78
C ASN A 157 -12.08 -16.46 7.28
N GLN A 158 -11.70 -15.57 6.35
CA GLN A 158 -10.35 -15.59 5.78
C GLN A 158 -9.26 -15.47 6.85
N ASP A 159 -9.40 -14.55 7.79
CA ASP A 159 -8.38 -14.31 8.82
C ASP A 159 -8.23 -15.47 9.78
N GLU A 160 -9.30 -16.24 10.01
CA GLU A 160 -9.30 -17.43 10.87
C GLU A 160 -8.64 -18.63 10.18
N VAL A 161 -8.88 -18.79 8.87
CA VAL A 161 -8.43 -19.95 8.10
C VAL A 161 -7.04 -19.74 7.52
N ASN A 162 -6.78 -18.62 6.88
CA ASN A 162 -5.50 -18.29 6.26
C ASN A 162 -5.33 -16.78 6.05
N SER A 163 -4.88 -16.08 7.11
CA SER A 163 -4.66 -14.63 7.07
C SER A 163 -3.55 -14.20 6.09
N GLU A 164 -2.68 -15.11 5.65
CA GLU A 164 -1.58 -14.82 4.73
C GLU A 164 -2.00 -14.94 3.25
N LEU A 165 -3.15 -15.56 2.98
CA LEU A 165 -3.69 -15.71 1.62
C LEU A 165 -4.28 -14.37 1.17
N GLU A 166 -3.73 -13.78 0.12
CA GLU A 166 -4.18 -12.49 -0.38
C GLU A 166 -5.51 -12.62 -1.14
N PHE A 167 -6.53 -11.88 -0.73
CA PHE A 167 -7.73 -11.72 -1.53
C PHE A 167 -7.53 -10.63 -2.60
N VAL A 168 -7.95 -10.92 -3.83
CA VAL A 168 -7.96 -9.96 -4.93
C VAL A 168 -9.41 -9.74 -5.38
N PRO A 169 -9.99 -8.56 -5.11
CA PRO A 169 -11.37 -8.27 -5.48
C PRO A 169 -11.55 -8.21 -7.00
N MET A 170 -12.77 -8.47 -7.47
CA MET A 170 -13.18 -8.37 -8.87
C MET A 170 -14.35 -7.42 -9.03
N ILE A 171 -14.25 -6.50 -9.99
CA ILE A 171 -15.40 -5.77 -10.53
C ILE A 171 -16.02 -6.63 -11.62
N TRP A 172 -16.98 -7.48 -11.24
CA TRP A 172 -17.52 -8.54 -12.10
C TRP A 172 -18.19 -7.99 -13.37
N ASN A 173 -18.96 -6.90 -13.26
CA ASN A 173 -19.65 -6.21 -14.36
C ASN A 173 -19.76 -4.71 -14.09
N ASP A 174 -20.44 -3.99 -15.00
CA ASP A 174 -20.67 -2.55 -14.89
C ASP A 174 -21.90 -2.15 -14.06
N ALA A 175 -22.51 -3.06 -13.32
CA ALA A 175 -23.62 -2.73 -12.45
C ALA A 175 -23.23 -1.68 -11.42
N GLY A 176 -24.05 -0.65 -11.27
CA GLY A 176 -23.77 0.48 -10.38
C GLY A 176 -22.68 1.41 -10.95
N ASN A 177 -22.01 2.12 -10.04
CA ASN A 177 -20.95 3.07 -10.42
C ASN A 177 -19.58 2.43 -10.26
N VAL A 178 -18.96 2.04 -11.37
CA VAL A 178 -17.63 1.38 -11.40
C VAL A 178 -16.56 2.25 -10.72
N SER A 179 -16.53 3.56 -10.99
CA SER A 179 -15.55 4.46 -10.36
C SER A 179 -15.68 4.52 -8.84
N GLU A 180 -16.91 4.54 -8.30
CA GLU A 180 -17.13 4.54 -6.84
C GLU A 180 -16.74 3.20 -6.21
N ARG A 181 -17.02 2.08 -6.88
CA ARG A 181 -16.60 0.74 -6.44
C ARG A 181 -15.08 0.64 -6.39
N LEU A 182 -14.36 1.07 -7.43
CA LEU A 182 -12.90 1.12 -7.47
C LEU A 182 -12.33 2.01 -6.35
N LYS A 183 -12.93 3.18 -6.12
CA LYS A 183 -12.53 4.07 -5.02
C LYS A 183 -12.72 3.39 -3.66
N SER A 184 -13.86 2.73 -3.44
CA SER A 184 -14.13 1.98 -2.20
C SER A 184 -13.09 0.88 -1.97
N LEU A 185 -12.75 0.10 -3.00
CA LEU A 185 -11.70 -0.92 -2.90
C LEU A 185 -10.34 -0.30 -2.50
N LYS A 186 -9.99 0.84 -3.08
CA LYS A 186 -8.76 1.56 -2.72
C LYS A 186 -8.77 2.04 -1.26
N GLU A 187 -9.88 2.58 -0.80
CA GLU A 187 -10.08 3.04 0.59
C GLU A 187 -10.02 1.88 1.60
N LYS A 188 -10.47 0.68 1.23
CA LYS A 188 -10.33 -0.55 2.02
C LYS A 188 -8.89 -1.08 2.08
N GLY A 189 -7.95 -0.49 1.33
CA GLY A 189 -6.53 -0.86 1.36
C GLY A 189 -6.10 -1.87 0.31
N TYR A 190 -6.97 -2.28 -0.60
CA TYR A 190 -6.56 -3.12 -1.72
C TYR A 190 -5.58 -2.38 -2.63
N ASP A 191 -4.64 -3.12 -3.24
CA ASP A 191 -3.69 -2.59 -4.21
C ASP A 191 -3.86 -3.22 -5.60
N LYS A 192 -4.79 -4.16 -5.74
CA LYS A 192 -5.12 -4.90 -6.96
C LYS A 192 -6.62 -5.03 -7.13
N VAL A 193 -7.04 -5.21 -8.37
CA VAL A 193 -8.43 -5.54 -8.75
C VAL A 193 -8.43 -6.33 -10.05
N LEU A 194 -9.28 -7.32 -10.15
CA LEU A 194 -9.63 -7.95 -11.42
C LEU A 194 -10.78 -7.15 -12.05
N SER A 195 -10.68 -6.93 -13.35
CA SER A 195 -11.75 -6.30 -14.12
C SER A 195 -12.80 -7.32 -14.57
N PHE A 196 -13.73 -6.90 -15.39
CA PHE A 196 -14.94 -7.62 -15.78
C PHE A 196 -14.74 -9.09 -16.07
N ASN A 197 -15.71 -9.91 -15.63
CA ASN A 197 -15.70 -11.35 -15.86
C ASN A 197 -16.36 -11.66 -17.22
N GLU A 198 -15.60 -12.29 -18.10
CA GLU A 198 -16.07 -12.76 -19.42
C GLU A 198 -17.03 -11.75 -20.09
N PRO A 199 -16.58 -10.51 -20.35
CA PRO A 199 -17.47 -9.45 -20.82
C PRO A 199 -18.12 -9.77 -22.18
N ASP A 200 -17.51 -10.64 -22.97
CA ASP A 200 -18.00 -11.09 -24.28
C ASP A 200 -19.02 -12.22 -24.20
N TYR A 201 -19.30 -12.77 -23.01
CA TYR A 201 -20.22 -13.89 -22.82
C TYR A 201 -21.57 -13.40 -22.28
N ASP A 202 -22.67 -13.81 -22.96
CA ASP A 202 -24.04 -13.33 -22.70
C ASP A 202 -24.63 -13.78 -21.35
N GLN A 203 -24.05 -14.83 -20.73
CA GLN A 203 -24.45 -15.34 -19.42
C GLN A 203 -23.59 -14.80 -18.27
N GLU A 204 -22.58 -14.01 -18.58
CA GLU A 204 -21.65 -13.42 -17.62
C GLU A 204 -21.78 -11.88 -17.63
N ALA A 205 -20.70 -11.11 -17.65
CA ALA A 205 -20.81 -9.65 -17.60
C ALA A 205 -21.55 -9.03 -18.81
N ASN A 206 -21.63 -9.73 -19.95
CA ASN A 206 -22.44 -9.39 -21.11
C ASN A 206 -22.30 -7.93 -21.56
N MET A 207 -21.10 -7.55 -21.89
CA MET A 207 -20.74 -6.17 -22.27
C MET A 207 -20.25 -6.13 -23.70
N SER A 208 -20.63 -5.09 -24.47
CA SER A 208 -19.97 -4.86 -25.74
C SER A 208 -18.50 -4.43 -25.52
N VAL A 209 -17.66 -4.67 -26.53
CA VAL A 209 -16.25 -4.24 -26.48
C VAL A 209 -16.13 -2.72 -26.25
N ASP A 210 -16.98 -1.93 -26.89
CA ASP A 210 -16.97 -0.45 -26.72
C ASP A 210 -17.35 -0.06 -25.30
N LEU A 211 -18.35 -0.72 -24.69
CA LEU A 211 -18.77 -0.48 -23.32
C LEU A 211 -17.67 -0.87 -22.34
N ALA A 212 -17.13 -2.07 -22.44
CA ALA A 212 -16.04 -2.52 -21.58
C ALA A 212 -14.82 -1.62 -21.69
N SER A 213 -14.46 -1.21 -22.93
CA SER A 213 -13.33 -0.31 -23.17
C SER A 213 -13.56 1.10 -22.63
N SER A 214 -14.81 1.58 -22.55
CA SER A 214 -15.12 2.90 -22.02
C SER A 214 -14.72 3.07 -20.55
N TYR A 215 -14.66 1.98 -19.78
CA TYR A 215 -14.22 1.98 -18.38
C TYR A 215 -12.70 1.92 -18.17
N ASN A 216 -11.91 1.80 -19.25
CA ASN A 216 -10.44 1.72 -19.10
C ASN A 216 -9.86 2.90 -18.31
N GLN A 217 -10.39 4.12 -18.52
CA GLN A 217 -9.92 5.29 -17.80
C GLN A 217 -10.22 5.20 -16.29
N ASP A 218 -11.37 4.67 -15.91
CA ASP A 218 -11.75 4.49 -14.49
C ASP A 218 -10.79 3.53 -13.79
N PHE A 219 -10.51 2.38 -14.41
CA PHE A 219 -9.55 1.42 -13.89
C PHE A 219 -8.14 2.02 -13.78
N HIS A 220 -7.64 2.69 -14.82
CA HIS A 220 -6.30 3.29 -14.81
C HIS A 220 -6.14 4.40 -13.78
N SER A 221 -7.17 5.21 -13.56
CA SER A 221 -7.11 6.33 -12.60
C SER A 221 -7.36 5.91 -11.17
N SER A 222 -7.80 4.66 -10.91
CA SER A 222 -8.10 4.15 -9.57
C SER A 222 -6.87 4.07 -8.65
N GLY A 223 -5.66 4.00 -9.22
CA GLY A 223 -4.42 3.74 -8.47
C GLY A 223 -4.29 2.29 -7.98
N LEU A 224 -5.14 1.37 -8.48
CA LEU A 224 -5.04 -0.07 -8.28
C LEU A 224 -4.24 -0.69 -9.44
N ARG A 225 -3.58 -1.82 -9.21
CA ARG A 225 -3.07 -2.67 -10.30
C ARG A 225 -4.22 -3.50 -10.84
N VAL A 226 -4.49 -3.38 -12.12
CA VAL A 226 -5.65 -3.99 -12.77
C VAL A 226 -5.24 -5.27 -13.50
N GLY A 227 -5.94 -6.38 -13.19
CA GLY A 227 -5.97 -7.56 -14.04
C GLY A 227 -6.97 -7.32 -15.18
N SER A 228 -6.55 -7.64 -16.43
CA SER A 228 -7.44 -7.52 -17.58
C SER A 228 -8.62 -8.47 -17.48
N PRO A 229 -9.74 -8.17 -18.16
CA PRO A 229 -10.82 -9.12 -18.30
C PRO A 229 -10.31 -10.44 -18.91
N ALA A 230 -10.84 -11.55 -18.44
CA ALA A 230 -10.76 -12.82 -19.15
C ALA A 230 -11.90 -12.87 -20.16
N VAL A 231 -11.63 -13.26 -21.40
CA VAL A 231 -12.65 -13.53 -22.42
C VAL A 231 -12.95 -15.01 -22.47
N SER A 232 -14.18 -15.37 -22.86
CA SER A 232 -14.64 -16.77 -22.96
C SER A 232 -14.07 -17.52 -24.18
#